data_d3f6d295d11e8ba06a030742f0451ff5
#
_entry.id   d3f6d295d11e8ba06a030742f0451ff5
#
_cell.length_a   1.000
_cell.length_b   1.000
_cell.length_c   1.000
_cell.angle_alpha   90.00
_cell.angle_beta   90.00
_cell.angle_gamma   90.00
#
_symmetry.space_group_name_H-M   'P 1'
#
loop_
_entity.id
_entity.type
_entity.pdbx_description
1 polymer ?
#
loop_
_entity_poly.entity_id
_entity_poly.type
_entity_poly.pdbx_seq_one_letter_code
_entity_poly.pdbx_strand_id
1 'polypeptide(L)'
;MCYTRVYLKNSGMELAPDAPMLRREGSSAAVCAAGLLLSYELRGKDMRKLFLALALAAALLAAGCGRSEQGAQPQTVSRPVVESAERQFTAPAAGQTVAVFDTSAGVFKAVLYPDLAPQACENFIGLVNKGYYNGLTITRVEKDFVVGAGQGADGKGTTIWGGSRYPAEYTDRLHHYSGALCAAADAAGECASVFYVVQTLPDSVSQELTDQMTAAGYRAEVIAAYQAGGGAPYLDYGDTVFGQVFEGMETVDRIAQAAVDENQTPVEPITIHSVSLSSYEAAAAAPAQ
;
A
#
# COMPACT_ATOMS: atom_id res chain seq x y z
N MET A 1 -9.93 -2.49 14.11
CA MET A 1 -9.40 -2.32 15.49
C MET A 1 -8.88 -3.64 16.04
N CYS A 2 -7.89 -4.31 15.43
CA CYS A 2 -7.39 -5.58 15.99
C CYS A 2 -6.02 -6.07 15.46
N TYR A 3 -5.19 -5.25 14.84
CA TYR A 3 -3.87 -5.71 14.37
C TYR A 3 -2.65 -5.02 14.98
N THR A 4 -2.83 -3.94 15.74
CA THR A 4 -1.69 -3.20 16.33
C THR A 4 -1.23 -3.74 17.71
N ARG A 5 -1.82 -4.81 18.23
CA ARG A 5 -1.58 -5.26 19.62
C ARG A 5 -0.78 -6.56 19.79
N VAL A 6 -0.38 -7.23 18.72
CA VAL A 6 0.27 -8.56 18.84
C VAL A 6 1.81 -8.50 18.76
N TYR A 7 2.40 -7.43 18.22
CA TYR A 7 3.85 -7.36 17.98
C TYR A 7 4.71 -6.88 19.17
N LEU A 8 4.12 -6.50 20.32
CA LEU A 8 4.88 -6.00 21.49
C LEU A 8 5.09 -7.04 22.60
N LYS A 9 4.78 -8.32 22.40
CA LYS A 9 4.84 -9.32 23.47
C LYS A 9 6.12 -10.14 23.56
N ASN A 10 7.09 -9.92 22.65
CA ASN A 10 8.37 -10.67 22.66
C ASN A 10 9.61 -9.84 22.99
N SER A 11 9.50 -8.55 23.24
CA SER A 11 10.58 -7.78 23.86
C SER A 11 10.21 -7.55 25.31
N GLY A 12 10.88 -8.27 26.24
CA GLY A 12 10.72 -8.14 27.68
C GLY A 12 11.14 -6.77 28.20
N MET A 13 10.33 -5.76 27.99
CA MET A 13 10.47 -4.44 28.58
C MET A 13 9.28 -4.20 29.49
N GLU A 14 9.51 -4.39 30.78
CA GLU A 14 8.61 -4.02 31.87
C GLU A 14 8.34 -2.52 31.82
N LEU A 15 7.09 -2.13 31.58
CA LEU A 15 6.66 -0.74 31.70
C LEU A 15 6.47 -0.40 33.19
N ALA A 16 7.27 0.55 33.66
CA ALA A 16 7.09 1.14 34.98
C ALA A 16 5.71 1.85 35.06
N PRO A 17 4.97 1.70 36.17
CA PRO A 17 3.77 2.48 36.42
C PRO A 17 4.15 3.88 36.88
N ASP A 18 3.42 4.89 36.39
CA ASP A 18 3.46 6.31 36.74
C ASP A 18 4.17 7.25 35.76
N ALA A 19 3.40 7.64 34.73
CA ALA A 19 3.60 8.91 34.06
C ALA A 19 2.24 9.65 33.93
N PRO A 20 2.16 10.93 34.33
CA PRO A 20 0.89 11.67 34.40
C PRO A 20 0.36 12.02 33.00
N MET A 21 -0.94 11.83 32.83
CA MET A 21 -1.70 12.27 31.66
C MET A 21 -1.61 13.78 31.47
N LEU A 22 -0.91 14.25 30.47
CA LEU A 22 -1.01 15.62 29.98
C LEU A 22 -2.29 15.78 29.17
N ARG A 23 -3.30 16.39 29.79
CA ARG A 23 -4.54 16.85 29.16
C ARG A 23 -4.19 17.98 28.18
N ARG A 24 -4.30 17.75 26.87
CA ARG A 24 -4.27 18.80 25.86
C ARG A 24 -5.65 19.46 25.81
N GLU A 25 -5.76 20.64 26.43
CA GLU A 25 -6.90 21.52 26.21
C GLU A 25 -6.82 22.16 24.81
N GLY A 26 -7.95 22.05 24.09
CA GLY A 26 -8.12 22.68 22.80
C GLY A 26 -8.20 24.20 22.93
N SER A 27 -7.28 24.89 22.30
CA SER A 27 -7.35 26.35 22.15
C SER A 27 -8.11 26.67 20.86
N SER A 28 -9.40 27.00 21.03
CA SER A 28 -10.21 27.68 20.03
C SER A 28 -9.81 29.15 20.00
N ALA A 29 -9.01 29.57 19.02
CA ALA A 29 -8.72 30.98 18.82
C ALA A 29 -9.89 31.63 18.09
N ALA A 30 -10.82 32.20 18.85
CA ALA A 30 -11.81 33.14 18.35
C ALA A 30 -11.11 34.43 17.93
N VAL A 31 -11.15 34.72 16.64
CA VAL A 31 -10.71 36.01 16.09
C VAL A 31 -11.77 37.05 16.45
N CYS A 32 -11.52 37.83 17.49
CA CYS A 32 -12.26 39.06 17.76
C CYS A 32 -11.88 40.11 16.73
N ALA A 33 -12.77 40.38 15.78
CA ALA A 33 -12.70 41.57 14.93
C ALA A 33 -13.03 42.80 15.77
N ALA A 34 -12.02 43.52 16.22
CA ALA A 34 -12.18 44.82 16.84
C ALA A 34 -12.55 45.84 15.72
N GLY A 35 -13.80 46.25 15.72
CA GLY A 35 -14.29 47.34 14.89
C GLY A 35 -13.75 48.66 15.44
N LEU A 36 -12.76 49.24 14.76
CA LEU A 36 -12.39 50.67 14.92
C LEU A 36 -13.29 51.48 14.04
N LEU A 37 -14.32 52.09 14.63
CA LEU A 37 -15.08 53.20 14.05
C LEU A 37 -14.19 54.44 13.99
N LEU A 38 -13.50 54.63 12.86
CA LEU A 38 -12.99 55.92 12.49
C LEU A 38 -14.09 56.70 11.76
N SER A 39 -14.78 57.58 12.48
CA SER A 39 -15.63 58.62 11.92
C SER A 39 -14.76 59.65 11.19
N TYR A 40 -14.64 59.49 9.88
CA TYR A 40 -14.04 60.47 9.00
C TYR A 40 -15.16 61.18 8.22
N GLU A 41 -15.37 62.48 8.53
CA GLU A 41 -16.26 63.33 7.73
C GLU A 41 -15.64 63.57 6.33
N LEU A 42 -16.09 62.80 5.35
CA LEU A 42 -15.69 62.96 3.96
C LEU A 42 -16.54 64.02 3.29
N ARG A 43 -15.94 65.17 3.06
CA ARG A 43 -16.51 66.30 2.29
C ARG A 43 -16.60 65.92 0.81
N GLY A 44 -17.76 66.05 0.23
CA GLY A 44 -18.31 65.60 -1.07
C GLY A 44 -17.50 65.66 -2.38
N LYS A 45 -16.17 65.68 -2.35
CA LYS A 45 -15.34 65.63 -3.57
C LYS A 45 -14.53 64.34 -3.77
N ASP A 46 -14.48 63.49 -2.77
CA ASP A 46 -13.65 62.25 -2.84
C ASP A 46 -14.46 60.94 -3.05
N MET A 47 -15.80 61.04 -3.12
CA MET A 47 -16.62 59.84 -3.36
C MET A 47 -16.34 59.11 -4.69
N ARG A 48 -15.96 59.85 -5.75
CA ARG A 48 -15.63 59.20 -7.04
C ARG A 48 -14.32 58.41 -6.97
N LYS A 49 -13.36 58.82 -6.15
CA LYS A 49 -12.10 58.07 -5.94
C LYS A 49 -12.31 56.86 -5.06
N LEU A 50 -13.22 56.93 -4.09
CA LEU A 50 -13.58 55.80 -3.24
C LEU A 50 -14.29 54.69 -4.03
N PHE A 51 -15.23 55.07 -4.93
CA PHE A 51 -15.91 54.12 -5.82
C PHE A 51 -14.95 53.48 -6.82
N LEU A 52 -13.95 54.21 -7.34
CA LEU A 52 -12.94 53.61 -8.20
C LEU A 52 -12.01 52.67 -7.45
N ALA A 53 -11.64 52.97 -6.21
CA ALA A 53 -10.82 52.08 -5.38
C ALA A 53 -11.56 50.83 -4.97
N LEU A 54 -12.88 50.92 -4.62
CA LEU A 54 -13.70 49.75 -4.31
C LEU A 54 -13.95 48.85 -5.53
N ALA A 55 -14.14 49.45 -6.72
CA ALA A 55 -14.30 48.70 -7.96
C ALA A 55 -13.02 47.94 -8.36
N LEU A 56 -11.85 48.55 -8.15
CA LEU A 56 -10.56 47.89 -8.39
C LEU A 56 -10.28 46.75 -7.38
N ALA A 57 -10.64 46.92 -6.10
CA ALA A 57 -10.53 45.89 -5.09
C ALA A 57 -11.49 44.70 -5.35
N ALA A 58 -12.72 44.96 -5.83
CA ALA A 58 -13.68 43.93 -6.22
C ALA A 58 -13.23 43.16 -7.48
N ALA A 59 -12.56 43.81 -8.43
CA ALA A 59 -11.99 43.14 -9.61
C ALA A 59 -10.81 42.23 -9.26
N LEU A 60 -10.00 42.58 -8.26
CA LEU A 60 -8.90 41.76 -7.77
C LEU A 60 -9.37 40.55 -6.94
N LEU A 61 -10.53 40.63 -6.27
CA LEU A 61 -11.16 39.51 -5.54
C LEU A 61 -11.87 38.54 -6.50
N ALA A 62 -12.33 38.98 -7.66
CA ALA A 62 -12.93 38.09 -8.64
C ALA A 62 -11.93 37.29 -9.48
N ALA A 63 -10.67 37.73 -9.56
CA ALA A 63 -9.58 37.01 -10.24
C ALA A 63 -8.94 35.90 -9.37
N GLY A 64 -9.30 35.80 -8.10
CA GLY A 64 -8.68 34.87 -7.12
C GLY A 64 -9.46 33.58 -6.86
N CYS A 65 -10.64 33.35 -7.43
CA CYS A 65 -11.46 32.15 -7.18
C CYS A 65 -11.61 31.26 -8.41
N GLY A 66 -10.53 31.05 -9.14
CA GLY A 66 -10.37 29.97 -10.08
C GLY A 66 -9.39 28.95 -9.55
N ARG A 67 -9.61 28.41 -8.34
CA ARG A 67 -8.92 27.21 -7.88
C ARG A 67 -9.61 26.05 -8.61
N SER A 68 -9.15 25.79 -9.84
CA SER A 68 -9.37 24.50 -10.47
C SER A 68 -8.81 23.48 -9.47
N GLU A 69 -9.68 22.62 -8.92
CA GLU A 69 -9.26 21.34 -8.38
C GLU A 69 -8.64 20.58 -9.57
N GLN A 70 -7.37 20.85 -9.84
CA GLN A 70 -6.56 19.92 -10.60
C GLN A 70 -6.52 18.67 -9.73
N GLY A 71 -7.31 17.67 -10.10
CA GLY A 71 -7.20 16.34 -9.54
C GLY A 71 -5.72 15.98 -9.53
N ALA A 72 -5.18 15.70 -8.36
CA ALA A 72 -3.77 15.38 -8.21
C ALA A 72 -3.48 14.24 -9.19
N GLN A 73 -2.66 14.50 -10.20
CA GLN A 73 -2.23 13.44 -11.12
C GLN A 73 -1.47 12.41 -10.27
N PRO A 74 -1.74 11.10 -10.44
CA PRO A 74 -1.00 10.07 -9.74
C PRO A 74 0.49 10.28 -9.92
N GLN A 75 1.22 10.41 -8.81
CA GLN A 75 2.66 10.60 -8.87
C GLN A 75 3.30 9.31 -9.35
N THR A 76 4.16 9.40 -10.34
CA THR A 76 4.94 8.26 -10.79
C THR A 76 5.97 7.92 -9.71
N VAL A 77 5.84 6.74 -9.13
CA VAL A 77 6.80 6.20 -8.16
C VAL A 77 8.00 5.66 -8.94
N SER A 78 9.20 6.16 -8.63
CA SER A 78 10.43 5.62 -9.20
C SER A 78 10.92 4.47 -8.34
N ARG A 79 11.01 3.27 -8.92
CA ARG A 79 11.51 2.08 -8.24
C ARG A 79 12.90 1.73 -8.75
N PRO A 80 13.86 1.43 -7.85
CA PRO A 80 15.19 1.00 -8.27
C PRO A 80 15.13 -0.39 -8.93
N VAL A 81 16.04 -0.63 -9.85
CA VAL A 81 16.33 -1.98 -10.32
C VAL A 81 17.23 -2.63 -9.29
N VAL A 82 16.80 -3.75 -8.73
CA VAL A 82 17.56 -4.49 -7.72
C VAL A 82 18.33 -5.62 -8.39
N GLU A 83 19.65 -5.56 -8.34
CA GLU A 83 20.51 -6.65 -8.76
C GLU A 83 20.74 -7.59 -7.56
N SER A 84 20.08 -8.73 -7.57
CA SER A 84 20.16 -9.73 -6.51
C SER A 84 20.02 -11.13 -7.10
N ALA A 85 20.71 -12.10 -6.49
CA ALA A 85 20.55 -13.53 -6.80
C ALA A 85 19.30 -14.14 -6.12
N GLU A 86 18.63 -13.39 -5.25
CA GLU A 86 17.39 -13.84 -4.65
C GLU A 86 16.32 -14.08 -5.73
N ARG A 87 15.60 -15.20 -5.62
CA ARG A 87 14.65 -15.66 -6.63
C ARG A 87 13.61 -14.61 -7.04
N GLN A 88 13.17 -13.80 -6.10
CA GLN A 88 12.13 -12.79 -6.32
C GLN A 88 12.58 -11.62 -7.22
N PHE A 89 13.89 -11.43 -7.41
CA PHE A 89 14.46 -10.42 -8.30
C PHE A 89 14.91 -10.98 -9.64
N THR A 90 14.74 -12.28 -9.87
CA THR A 90 15.04 -12.89 -11.16
C THR A 90 13.81 -12.92 -12.05
N ALA A 91 14.01 -12.73 -13.36
CA ALA A 91 12.90 -12.88 -14.33
C ALA A 91 12.29 -14.28 -14.20
N PRO A 92 10.95 -14.41 -14.34
CA PRO A 92 10.33 -15.72 -14.33
C PRO A 92 10.92 -16.66 -15.40
N ALA A 93 11.07 -17.94 -15.08
CA ALA A 93 11.48 -18.93 -16.05
C ALA A 93 10.31 -19.33 -16.96
N ALA A 94 10.62 -19.71 -18.21
CA ALA A 94 9.59 -20.21 -19.14
C ALA A 94 8.80 -21.36 -18.50
N GLY A 95 7.48 -21.32 -18.64
CA GLY A 95 6.57 -22.32 -18.07
C GLY A 95 6.15 -22.06 -16.61
N GLN A 96 6.73 -21.08 -15.90
CA GLN A 96 6.24 -20.73 -14.57
C GLN A 96 4.81 -20.19 -14.61
N THR A 97 4.03 -20.52 -13.60
CA THR A 97 2.66 -20.00 -13.46
C THR A 97 2.68 -18.52 -13.10
N VAL A 98 1.96 -17.74 -13.87
CA VAL A 98 1.76 -16.31 -13.69
C VAL A 98 0.29 -16.02 -13.41
N ALA A 99 0.03 -15.23 -12.40
CA ALA A 99 -1.27 -14.63 -12.14
C ALA A 99 -1.31 -13.23 -12.78
N VAL A 100 -2.34 -12.96 -13.58
CA VAL A 100 -2.61 -11.68 -14.22
C VAL A 100 -3.80 -11.06 -13.52
N PHE A 101 -3.59 -9.94 -12.87
CA PHE A 101 -4.62 -9.15 -12.20
C PHE A 101 -5.05 -8.00 -13.10
N ASP A 102 -6.28 -8.03 -13.56
CA ASP A 102 -6.93 -6.93 -14.28
C ASP A 102 -7.81 -6.17 -13.30
N THR A 103 -7.50 -4.89 -13.08
CA THR A 103 -8.20 -4.05 -12.12
C THR A 103 -8.67 -2.73 -12.75
N SER A 104 -9.61 -2.04 -12.11
CA SER A 104 -10.03 -0.70 -12.56
C SER A 104 -8.88 0.34 -12.51
N ALA A 105 -7.79 0.05 -11.80
CA ALA A 105 -6.60 0.89 -11.74
C ALA A 105 -5.53 0.51 -12.78
N GLY A 106 -5.66 -0.63 -13.46
CA GLY A 106 -4.71 -1.15 -14.44
C GLY A 106 -4.39 -2.62 -14.21
N VAL A 107 -3.40 -3.13 -14.92
CA VAL A 107 -2.98 -4.54 -14.90
C VAL A 107 -1.64 -4.68 -14.21
N PHE A 108 -1.49 -5.74 -13.42
CA PHE A 108 -0.18 -6.20 -12.94
C PHE A 108 -0.09 -7.72 -13.00
N LYS A 109 1.14 -8.25 -13.02
CA LYS A 109 1.40 -9.69 -13.15
C LYS A 109 2.35 -10.15 -12.05
N ALA A 110 2.03 -11.30 -11.45
CA ALA A 110 2.86 -11.93 -10.43
C ALA A 110 3.20 -13.37 -10.82
N VAL A 111 4.48 -13.74 -10.69
CA VAL A 111 4.90 -15.14 -10.75
C VAL A 111 4.56 -15.84 -9.44
N LEU A 112 4.14 -17.10 -9.50
CA LEU A 112 3.83 -17.90 -8.32
C LEU A 112 4.95 -18.91 -8.01
N TYR A 113 5.07 -19.31 -6.74
CA TYR A 113 6.13 -20.20 -6.22
C TYR A 113 5.55 -21.45 -5.55
N PRO A 114 4.85 -22.35 -6.29
CA PRO A 114 4.21 -23.53 -5.72
C PRO A 114 5.19 -24.56 -5.11
N ASP A 115 6.47 -24.48 -5.45
CA ASP A 115 7.53 -25.30 -4.87
C ASP A 115 7.98 -24.81 -3.48
N LEU A 116 7.63 -23.58 -3.09
CA LEU A 116 8.02 -22.96 -1.81
C LEU A 116 6.83 -22.64 -0.91
N ALA A 117 5.65 -22.42 -1.49
CA ALA A 117 4.39 -22.18 -0.80
C ALA A 117 3.24 -22.99 -1.46
N PRO A 118 3.27 -24.32 -1.36
CA PRO A 118 2.35 -25.19 -2.09
C PRO A 118 0.88 -24.98 -1.73
N GLN A 119 0.52 -24.86 -0.46
CA GLN A 119 -0.88 -24.71 -0.05
C GLN A 119 -1.44 -23.35 -0.41
N ALA A 120 -0.66 -22.28 -0.23
CA ALA A 120 -1.05 -20.94 -0.62
C ALA A 120 -1.27 -20.85 -2.15
N CYS A 121 -0.35 -21.40 -2.94
CA CYS A 121 -0.49 -21.46 -4.40
C CYS A 121 -1.67 -22.34 -4.82
N GLU A 122 -1.87 -23.52 -4.23
CA GLU A 122 -2.98 -24.41 -4.55
C GLU A 122 -4.33 -23.72 -4.27
N ASN A 123 -4.47 -23.11 -3.10
CA ASN A 123 -5.67 -22.36 -2.73
C ASN A 123 -5.92 -21.19 -3.68
N PHE A 124 -4.90 -20.36 -3.92
CA PHE A 124 -5.02 -19.20 -4.80
C PHE A 124 -5.39 -19.60 -6.23
N ILE A 125 -4.67 -20.56 -6.82
CA ILE A 125 -4.93 -21.09 -8.18
C ILE A 125 -6.34 -21.66 -8.28
N GLY A 126 -6.74 -22.44 -7.28
CA GLY A 126 -8.07 -23.05 -7.27
C GLY A 126 -9.20 -22.01 -7.15
N LEU A 127 -9.00 -20.94 -6.37
CA LEU A 127 -9.94 -19.83 -6.26
C LEU A 127 -9.99 -18.99 -7.55
N VAL A 128 -8.85 -18.76 -8.19
CA VAL A 128 -8.79 -18.11 -9.51
C VAL A 128 -9.57 -18.90 -10.55
N ASN A 129 -9.37 -20.23 -10.62
CA ASN A 129 -10.08 -21.10 -11.54
C ASN A 129 -11.61 -21.14 -11.29
N LYS A 130 -12.04 -20.87 -10.07
CA LYS A 130 -13.47 -20.69 -9.71
C LYS A 130 -14.00 -19.27 -9.97
N GLY A 131 -13.16 -18.34 -10.42
CA GLY A 131 -13.52 -16.93 -10.62
C GLY A 131 -13.81 -16.18 -9.32
N TYR A 132 -13.35 -16.67 -8.17
CA TYR A 132 -13.66 -16.12 -6.86
C TYR A 132 -13.25 -14.66 -6.71
N TYR A 133 -12.11 -14.26 -7.27
CA TYR A 133 -11.59 -12.91 -7.15
C TYR A 133 -12.25 -11.90 -8.09
N ASN A 134 -13.01 -12.38 -9.10
CA ASN A 134 -13.62 -11.51 -10.11
C ASN A 134 -14.76 -10.70 -9.48
N GLY A 135 -14.71 -9.40 -9.65
CA GLY A 135 -15.67 -8.45 -9.07
C GLY A 135 -15.40 -8.09 -7.61
N LEU A 136 -14.42 -8.70 -6.94
CA LEU A 136 -14.00 -8.24 -5.61
C LEU A 136 -13.33 -6.87 -5.70
N THR A 137 -13.32 -6.15 -4.58
CA THR A 137 -12.64 -4.86 -4.46
C THR A 137 -11.35 -4.98 -3.66
N ILE A 138 -10.46 -4.02 -3.87
CA ILE A 138 -9.35 -3.77 -2.95
C ILE A 138 -9.95 -3.29 -1.63
N THR A 139 -9.65 -3.99 -0.55
CA THR A 139 -10.26 -3.75 0.77
C THR A 139 -9.31 -3.11 1.78
N ARG A 140 -8.00 -3.06 1.45
CA ARG A 140 -6.98 -2.44 2.30
C ARG A 140 -5.94 -1.76 1.45
N VAL A 141 -5.70 -0.49 1.73
CA VAL A 141 -4.61 0.29 1.14
C VAL A 141 -3.90 1.04 2.26
N GLU A 142 -2.67 0.67 2.50
CA GLU A 142 -1.75 1.42 3.36
C GLU A 142 -0.58 1.87 2.48
N LYS A 143 -0.55 3.15 2.16
CA LYS A 143 0.52 3.74 1.34
C LYS A 143 1.87 3.48 1.99
N ASP A 144 2.86 3.16 1.17
CA ASP A 144 4.23 2.81 1.57
C ASP A 144 4.30 1.54 2.46
N PHE A 145 3.26 0.69 2.38
CA PHE A 145 3.21 -0.58 3.09
C PHE A 145 2.58 -1.70 2.25
N VAL A 146 1.23 -1.78 2.16
CA VAL A 146 0.55 -2.88 1.45
C VAL A 146 -0.70 -2.44 0.70
N VAL A 147 -1.04 -3.22 -0.35
CA VAL A 147 -2.33 -3.20 -1.03
C VAL A 147 -2.95 -4.58 -0.91
N GLY A 148 -4.12 -4.69 -0.29
CA GLY A 148 -4.76 -5.97 0.05
C GLY A 148 -6.17 -6.14 -0.50
N ALA A 149 -6.52 -7.40 -0.80
CA ALA A 149 -7.82 -7.83 -1.29
C ALA A 149 -8.11 -9.31 -0.93
N GLY A 150 -9.19 -9.85 -1.49
CA GLY A 150 -9.51 -11.29 -1.38
C GLY A 150 -10.50 -11.63 -0.29
N GLN A 151 -11.06 -10.62 0.40
CA GLN A 151 -12.22 -10.82 1.28
C GLN A 151 -13.49 -10.95 0.44
N GLY A 152 -14.36 -11.90 0.80
CA GLY A 152 -15.69 -12.00 0.21
C GLY A 152 -16.63 -10.90 0.70
N ALA A 153 -17.86 -10.89 0.20
CA ALA A 153 -18.88 -9.91 0.57
C ALA A 153 -19.24 -9.94 2.07
N ASP A 154 -18.94 -11.04 2.76
CA ASP A 154 -19.13 -11.20 4.21
C ASP A 154 -17.94 -10.67 5.03
N GLY A 155 -16.95 -10.06 4.39
CA GLY A 155 -15.73 -9.55 5.00
C GLY A 155 -14.75 -10.65 5.42
N LYS A 156 -14.98 -11.90 5.01
CA LYS A 156 -14.14 -13.05 5.38
C LYS A 156 -13.41 -13.62 4.17
N GLY A 157 -12.33 -14.32 4.45
CA GLY A 157 -11.66 -15.15 3.46
C GLY A 157 -12.31 -16.54 3.37
N THR A 158 -12.07 -17.22 2.23
CA THR A 158 -12.48 -18.60 1.98
C THR A 158 -11.31 -19.43 1.45
N THR A 159 -11.52 -20.73 1.27
CA THR A 159 -10.55 -21.62 0.65
C THR A 159 -11.25 -22.58 -0.31
N ILE A 160 -10.45 -23.25 -1.14
CA ILE A 160 -10.95 -24.33 -2.01
C ILE A 160 -11.42 -25.56 -1.22
N TRP A 161 -11.05 -25.65 0.06
CA TRP A 161 -11.38 -26.75 0.97
C TRP A 161 -12.61 -26.45 1.85
N GLY A 162 -13.62 -25.78 1.27
CA GLY A 162 -14.88 -25.52 1.96
C GLY A 162 -14.78 -24.52 3.11
N GLY A 163 -13.82 -23.60 3.03
CA GLY A 163 -13.59 -22.57 4.03
C GLY A 163 -12.66 -22.98 5.17
N SER A 164 -12.18 -24.23 5.21
CA SER A 164 -11.13 -24.63 6.15
C SER A 164 -9.84 -23.87 5.84
N ARG A 165 -9.29 -23.19 6.85
CA ARG A 165 -8.03 -22.44 6.70
C ARG A 165 -6.84 -23.38 6.60
N TYR A 166 -5.72 -22.87 6.15
CA TYR A 166 -4.45 -23.59 6.07
C TYR A 166 -3.35 -22.81 6.83
N PRO A 167 -2.37 -23.52 7.43
CA PRO A 167 -1.30 -22.84 8.16
C PRO A 167 -0.45 -21.98 7.25
N ALA A 168 0.07 -20.87 7.77
CA ALA A 168 1.02 -20.07 7.06
C ALA A 168 2.28 -20.87 6.70
N GLU A 169 2.77 -20.69 5.47
CA GLU A 169 3.97 -21.33 4.93
C GLU A 169 5.07 -20.27 4.79
N TYR A 170 6.22 -20.50 5.38
CA TYR A 170 7.36 -19.61 5.26
C TYR A 170 8.66 -20.37 5.08
N THR A 171 9.61 -19.71 4.45
CA THR A 171 10.90 -20.29 4.09
C THR A 171 11.94 -19.15 4.11
N ASP A 172 13.21 -19.49 4.25
CA ASP A 172 14.35 -18.57 4.14
C ASP A 172 14.70 -18.17 2.69
N ARG A 173 13.88 -18.60 1.72
CA ARG A 173 14.05 -18.37 0.28
C ARG A 173 13.04 -17.39 -0.33
N LEU A 174 12.02 -17.02 0.43
CA LEU A 174 11.01 -16.02 0.05
C LEU A 174 10.84 -15.02 1.18
N HIS A 175 10.85 -13.77 0.84
CA HIS A 175 10.83 -12.67 1.78
C HIS A 175 9.80 -11.62 1.36
N HIS A 176 9.37 -10.78 2.31
CA HIS A 176 8.42 -9.69 2.07
C HIS A 176 9.10 -8.48 1.41
N TYR A 177 9.85 -8.73 0.32
CA TYR A 177 10.39 -7.67 -0.52
C TYR A 177 9.26 -6.85 -1.17
N SER A 178 9.57 -5.65 -1.61
CA SER A 178 8.63 -4.87 -2.42
C SER A 178 8.16 -5.67 -3.63
N GLY A 179 6.85 -5.68 -3.87
CA GLY A 179 6.20 -6.48 -4.90
C GLY A 179 5.90 -7.93 -4.49
N ALA A 180 6.28 -8.39 -3.27
CA ALA A 180 5.90 -9.72 -2.82
C ALA A 180 4.37 -9.86 -2.75
N LEU A 181 3.85 -10.96 -3.31
CA LEU A 181 2.45 -11.37 -3.22
C LEU A 181 2.31 -12.36 -2.08
N CYS A 182 1.52 -11.97 -1.06
CA CYS A 182 1.47 -12.64 0.22
C CYS A 182 0.06 -13.05 0.61
N ALA A 183 -0.11 -14.22 1.23
CA ALA A 183 -1.35 -14.60 1.89
C ALA A 183 -1.29 -14.13 3.35
N ALA A 184 -2.31 -13.37 3.75
CA ALA A 184 -2.42 -12.83 5.09
C ALA A 184 -2.83 -13.94 6.08
N ALA A 185 -2.02 -14.14 7.12
CA ALA A 185 -2.35 -15.02 8.21
C ALA A 185 -3.21 -14.29 9.26
N ASP A 186 -4.10 -15.03 9.91
CA ASP A 186 -4.83 -14.52 11.06
C ASP A 186 -4.03 -14.67 12.37
N ALA A 187 -4.64 -14.33 13.49
CA ALA A 187 -4.00 -14.42 14.81
C ALA A 187 -3.64 -15.83 15.24
N ALA A 188 -4.19 -16.87 14.58
CA ALA A 188 -3.85 -18.27 14.78
C ALA A 188 -2.73 -18.74 13.85
N GLY A 189 -2.24 -17.89 12.95
CA GLY A 189 -1.25 -18.24 11.92
C GLY A 189 -1.86 -19.00 10.75
N GLU A 190 -3.16 -18.81 10.48
CA GLU A 190 -3.87 -19.52 9.42
C GLU A 190 -4.28 -18.56 8.29
N CYS A 191 -4.07 -19.00 7.06
CA CYS A 191 -4.37 -18.27 5.83
C CYS A 191 -5.67 -18.73 5.17
N ALA A 192 -6.19 -17.87 4.28
CA ALA A 192 -7.37 -18.15 3.44
C ALA A 192 -7.20 -17.47 2.06
N SER A 193 -8.26 -16.85 1.52
CA SER A 193 -8.22 -16.13 0.23
C SER A 193 -7.65 -14.72 0.31
N VAL A 194 -7.47 -14.17 1.51
CA VAL A 194 -7.00 -12.79 1.69
C VAL A 194 -5.53 -12.70 1.32
N PHE A 195 -5.22 -11.81 0.41
CA PHE A 195 -3.85 -11.56 -0.03
C PHE A 195 -3.52 -10.07 0.00
N TYR A 196 -2.23 -9.77 -0.03
CA TYR A 196 -1.73 -8.41 -0.25
C TYR A 196 -0.45 -8.41 -1.09
N VAL A 197 -0.17 -7.26 -1.68
CA VAL A 197 1.11 -6.96 -2.34
C VAL A 197 1.86 -5.94 -1.48
N VAL A 198 3.12 -6.23 -1.17
CA VAL A 198 4.01 -5.30 -0.46
C VAL A 198 4.35 -4.13 -1.38
N GLN A 199 4.13 -2.89 -0.90
CA GLN A 199 4.26 -1.69 -1.75
C GLN A 199 5.32 -0.71 -1.23
N THR A 200 6.18 -1.10 -0.30
CA THR A 200 7.23 -0.27 0.28
C THR A 200 8.30 0.18 -0.73
N LEU A 201 9.09 1.18 -0.34
CA LEU A 201 10.26 1.68 -1.07
C LEU A 201 11.54 1.48 -0.22
N PRO A 202 12.76 1.63 -0.80
CA PRO A 202 14.01 1.40 -0.08
C PRO A 202 14.18 2.21 1.20
N ASP A 203 13.69 3.45 1.22
CA ASP A 203 13.75 4.35 2.39
C ASP A 203 12.90 3.88 3.59
N SER A 204 12.03 2.89 3.40
CA SER A 204 11.34 2.20 4.49
C SER A 204 12.27 1.29 5.31
N VAL A 205 13.44 0.92 4.77
CA VAL A 205 14.41 0.02 5.42
C VAL A 205 15.49 0.84 6.11
N SER A 206 15.23 1.24 7.36
CA SER A 206 16.14 2.04 8.17
C SER A 206 17.39 1.24 8.59
N GLN A 207 18.44 1.95 9.04
CA GLN A 207 19.62 1.31 9.61
C GLN A 207 19.26 0.47 10.85
N GLU A 208 18.36 0.96 11.70
CA GLU A 208 17.91 0.21 12.89
C GLU A 208 17.25 -1.11 12.50
N LEU A 209 16.40 -1.10 11.47
CA LEU A 209 15.78 -2.33 10.94
C LEU A 209 16.84 -3.29 10.39
N THR A 210 17.83 -2.77 9.68
CA THR A 210 18.99 -3.54 9.18
C THR A 210 19.77 -4.20 10.31
N ASP A 211 20.03 -3.47 11.40
CA ASP A 211 20.73 -3.99 12.58
C ASP A 211 19.91 -5.09 13.26
N GLN A 212 18.58 -4.93 13.35
CA GLN A 212 17.66 -5.96 13.85
C GLN A 212 17.69 -7.23 12.98
N MET A 213 17.66 -7.09 11.64
CA MET A 213 17.78 -8.22 10.72
C MET A 213 19.10 -8.94 10.89
N THR A 214 20.20 -8.21 11.04
CA THR A 214 21.52 -8.77 11.30
C THR A 214 21.54 -9.55 12.62
N ALA A 215 20.99 -8.98 13.68
CA ALA A 215 20.88 -9.64 14.98
C ALA A 215 19.98 -10.88 14.95
N ALA A 216 18.94 -10.88 14.10
CA ALA A 216 18.06 -12.02 13.86
C ALA A 216 18.67 -13.10 12.95
N GLY A 217 19.88 -12.90 12.43
CA GLY A 217 20.61 -13.88 11.62
C GLY A 217 20.22 -13.92 10.14
N TYR A 218 19.64 -12.85 9.60
CA TYR A 218 19.36 -12.76 8.17
C TYR A 218 20.67 -12.84 7.36
N ARG A 219 20.62 -13.48 6.21
CA ARG A 219 21.74 -13.53 5.27
C ARG A 219 22.06 -12.12 4.75
N ALA A 220 23.34 -11.82 4.54
CA ALA A 220 23.79 -10.50 4.11
C ALA A 220 23.16 -10.08 2.77
N GLU A 221 23.02 -11.02 1.83
CA GLU A 221 22.37 -10.80 0.53
C GLU A 221 20.88 -10.48 0.66
N VAL A 222 20.17 -11.05 1.63
CA VAL A 222 18.77 -10.74 1.93
C VAL A 222 18.65 -9.31 2.47
N ILE A 223 19.51 -8.95 3.43
CA ILE A 223 19.56 -7.58 3.98
C ILE A 223 19.85 -6.57 2.86
N ALA A 224 20.84 -6.84 2.01
CA ALA A 224 21.18 -5.97 0.89
C ALA A 224 20.02 -5.82 -0.10
N ALA A 225 19.26 -6.90 -0.37
CA ALA A 225 18.09 -6.85 -1.24
C ALA A 225 16.96 -6.00 -0.65
N TYR A 226 16.72 -6.08 0.66
CA TYR A 226 15.77 -5.21 1.35
C TYR A 226 16.19 -3.73 1.29
N GLN A 227 17.47 -3.44 1.55
CA GLN A 227 18.00 -2.07 1.46
C GLN A 227 17.89 -1.49 0.04
N ALA A 228 18.11 -2.32 -0.98
CA ALA A 228 18.07 -1.88 -2.37
C ALA A 228 16.64 -1.73 -2.91
N GLY A 229 15.72 -2.63 -2.56
CA GLY A 229 14.38 -2.73 -3.15
C GLY A 229 13.24 -2.26 -2.25
N GLY A 230 13.47 -2.17 -0.95
CA GLY A 230 12.40 -2.01 0.03
C GLY A 230 11.77 -3.34 0.42
N GLY A 231 10.86 -3.30 1.36
CA GLY A 231 10.16 -4.47 1.87
C GLY A 231 9.71 -4.28 3.31
N ALA A 232 9.13 -5.35 3.85
CA ALA A 232 8.60 -5.40 5.20
C ALA A 232 9.15 -6.63 5.96
N PRO A 233 10.46 -6.66 6.31
CA PRO A 233 11.09 -7.85 6.89
C PRO A 233 10.46 -8.29 8.22
N TYR A 234 9.77 -7.41 8.92
CA TYR A 234 9.03 -7.75 10.14
C TYR A 234 7.78 -8.61 9.91
N LEU A 235 7.40 -8.85 8.65
CA LEU A 235 6.35 -9.80 8.25
C LEU A 235 6.90 -11.19 7.93
N ASP A 236 8.22 -11.32 7.74
CA ASP A 236 8.87 -12.60 7.48
C ASP A 236 8.58 -13.58 8.63
N TYR A 237 8.34 -14.83 8.27
CA TYR A 237 7.95 -15.90 9.19
C TYR A 237 6.60 -15.70 9.92
N GLY A 238 5.81 -14.71 9.51
CA GLY A 238 4.45 -14.49 9.99
C GLY A 238 3.41 -14.81 8.92
N ASP A 239 3.52 -14.16 7.77
CA ASP A 239 2.65 -14.35 6.62
C ASP A 239 3.33 -15.19 5.54
N THR A 240 2.54 -15.71 4.59
CA THR A 240 3.07 -16.55 3.51
C THR A 240 3.36 -15.73 2.26
N VAL A 241 4.62 -15.63 1.86
CA VAL A 241 4.99 -15.16 0.52
C VAL A 241 4.81 -16.30 -0.46
N PHE A 242 3.95 -16.16 -1.48
CA PHE A 242 3.67 -17.21 -2.46
C PHE A 242 3.86 -16.77 -3.92
N GLY A 243 4.19 -15.48 -4.13
CA GLY A 243 4.46 -14.93 -5.45
C GLY A 243 5.24 -13.62 -5.39
N GLN A 244 5.56 -13.09 -6.59
CA GLN A 244 6.24 -11.80 -6.77
C GLN A 244 5.69 -11.08 -7.98
N VAL A 245 5.32 -9.82 -7.82
CA VAL A 245 4.98 -8.93 -8.94
C VAL A 245 6.27 -8.63 -9.72
N PHE A 246 6.28 -8.93 -11.02
CA PHE A 246 7.40 -8.71 -11.92
C PHE A 246 7.07 -7.74 -13.06
N GLU A 247 5.77 -7.44 -13.27
CA GLU A 247 5.28 -6.49 -14.28
C GLU A 247 4.07 -5.75 -13.75
N GLY A 248 3.98 -4.44 -13.98
CA GLY A 248 2.83 -3.62 -13.60
C GLY A 248 2.88 -3.11 -12.16
N MET A 249 4.04 -3.03 -11.52
CA MET A 249 4.17 -2.51 -10.14
C MET A 249 3.69 -1.06 -10.04
N GLU A 250 3.73 -0.28 -11.13
CA GLU A 250 3.15 1.06 -11.22
C GLU A 250 1.62 1.08 -11.04
N THR A 251 0.93 -0.03 -11.34
CA THR A 251 -0.50 -0.19 -11.04
C THR A 251 -0.72 -0.35 -9.54
N VAL A 252 0.10 -1.14 -8.87
CA VAL A 252 0.06 -1.28 -7.41
C VAL A 252 0.36 0.05 -6.73
N ASP A 253 1.34 0.81 -7.23
CA ASP A 253 1.66 2.16 -6.75
C ASP A 253 0.51 3.15 -6.94
N ARG A 254 -0.22 3.03 -8.04
CA ARG A 254 -1.41 3.86 -8.30
C ARG A 254 -2.55 3.51 -7.33
N ILE A 255 -2.76 2.23 -7.06
CA ILE A 255 -3.74 1.78 -6.04
C ILE A 255 -3.36 2.33 -4.66
N ALA A 256 -2.08 2.27 -4.30
CA ALA A 256 -1.57 2.75 -3.02
C ALA A 256 -1.72 4.27 -2.80
N GLN A 257 -1.97 5.04 -3.87
CA GLN A 257 -2.24 6.48 -3.81
C GLN A 257 -3.74 6.81 -3.68
N ALA A 258 -4.62 5.81 -3.65
CA ALA A 258 -6.05 6.03 -3.48
C ALA A 258 -6.36 6.69 -2.13
N ALA A 259 -7.34 7.60 -2.12
CA ALA A 259 -7.88 8.10 -0.87
C ALA A 259 -8.59 6.97 -0.12
N VAL A 260 -8.34 6.86 1.18
CA VAL A 260 -8.89 5.81 2.03
C VAL A 260 -9.72 6.38 3.17
N ASP A 261 -10.64 5.58 3.68
CA ASP A 261 -11.40 5.84 4.89
C ASP A 261 -10.59 5.51 6.18
N GLU A 262 -11.23 5.61 7.33
CA GLU A 262 -10.64 5.30 8.64
C GLU A 262 -10.25 3.82 8.81
N ASN A 263 -10.76 2.94 7.96
CA ASN A 263 -10.48 1.50 7.93
C ASN A 263 -9.44 1.11 6.87
N GLN A 264 -8.76 2.10 6.25
CA GLN A 264 -7.80 1.90 5.16
C GLN A 264 -8.46 1.35 3.87
N THR A 265 -9.78 1.47 3.72
CA THR A 265 -10.51 1.04 2.53
C THR A 265 -10.59 2.19 1.52
N PRO A 266 -10.34 1.96 0.21
CA PRO A 266 -10.47 3.00 -0.80
C PRO A 266 -11.87 3.64 -0.78
N VAL A 267 -11.93 4.98 -0.70
CA VAL A 267 -13.19 5.76 -0.76
C VAL A 267 -13.89 5.54 -2.09
N GLU A 268 -13.14 5.58 -3.18
CA GLU A 268 -13.60 5.17 -4.50
C GLU A 268 -13.25 3.70 -4.71
N PRO A 269 -14.23 2.79 -4.88
CA PRO A 269 -13.96 1.36 -4.99
C PRO A 269 -13.04 1.03 -6.17
N ILE A 270 -11.94 0.32 -5.89
CA ILE A 270 -11.05 -0.23 -6.90
C ILE A 270 -11.42 -1.71 -7.07
N THR A 271 -11.92 -2.05 -8.25
CA THR A 271 -12.46 -3.39 -8.55
C THR A 271 -11.42 -4.25 -9.25
N ILE A 272 -11.31 -5.51 -8.85
CA ILE A 272 -10.62 -6.56 -9.58
C ILE A 272 -11.60 -7.07 -10.64
N HIS A 273 -11.40 -6.71 -11.91
CA HIS A 273 -12.25 -7.16 -13.01
C HIS A 273 -12.10 -8.67 -13.19
N SER A 274 -10.85 -9.15 -13.20
CA SER A 274 -10.53 -10.58 -13.24
C SER A 274 -9.15 -10.86 -12.69
N VAL A 275 -8.98 -12.10 -12.19
CA VAL A 275 -7.67 -12.72 -12.02
C VAL A 275 -7.63 -13.94 -12.92
N SER A 276 -6.60 -14.06 -13.77
CA SER A 276 -6.41 -15.20 -14.65
C SER A 276 -5.02 -15.79 -14.52
N LEU A 277 -4.86 -17.03 -14.91
CA LEU A 277 -3.58 -17.74 -14.90
C LEU A 277 -3.05 -17.89 -16.31
N SER A 278 -1.74 -17.72 -16.45
CA SER A 278 -1.01 -18.00 -17.69
C SER A 278 0.33 -18.67 -17.38
N SER A 279 0.95 -19.22 -18.40
CA SER A 279 2.33 -19.67 -18.34
C SER A 279 3.24 -18.52 -18.78
N TYR A 280 4.33 -18.27 -18.08
CA TYR A 280 5.31 -17.28 -18.51
C TYR A 280 5.98 -17.74 -19.80
N GLU A 281 5.89 -16.92 -20.84
CA GLU A 281 6.63 -17.09 -22.09
C GLU A 281 7.82 -16.12 -22.06
N ALA A 282 9.03 -16.66 -21.97
CA ALA A 282 10.23 -15.84 -22.11
C ALA A 282 10.21 -15.15 -23.48
N ALA A 283 10.44 -13.83 -23.50
CA ALA A 283 10.58 -13.13 -24.77
C ALA A 283 11.65 -13.85 -25.61
N ALA A 284 11.30 -14.23 -26.84
CA ALA A 284 12.27 -14.83 -27.75
C ALA A 284 13.48 -13.91 -27.85
N ALA A 285 14.67 -14.42 -27.53
CA ALA A 285 15.90 -13.65 -27.66
C ALA A 285 15.96 -13.10 -29.08
N ALA A 286 16.05 -11.77 -29.21
CA ALA A 286 16.22 -11.17 -30.53
C ALA A 286 17.44 -11.83 -31.17
N PRO A 287 17.35 -12.25 -32.45
CA PRO A 287 18.49 -12.86 -33.13
C PRO A 287 19.67 -11.89 -33.05
N ALA A 288 20.82 -12.38 -32.58
CA ALA A 288 22.06 -11.62 -32.56
C ALA A 288 22.35 -11.17 -34.01
N GLN A 289 22.40 -9.83 -34.19
CA GLN A 289 22.78 -9.23 -35.47
C GLN A 289 24.29 -9.24 -35.62
#